data_92b2914a27b4a02e80d8e68c3e9c45ad
#
_entry.id   92b2914a27b4a02e80d8e68c3e9c45ad
#
_cell.length_a   1.000
_cell.length_b   1.000
_cell.length_c   1.000
_cell.angle_alpha   90.00
_cell.angle_beta   90.00
_cell.angle_gamma   90.00
#
_symmetry.space_group_name_H-M   'P 1'
#
loop_
_entity.id
_entity.type
_entity.pdbx_description
1 polymer ?
#
loop_
_entity_poly.entity_id
_entity_poly.type
_entity_poly.pdbx_seq_one_letter_code
_entity_poly.pdbx_strand_id
1 'polypeptide(L)'
;MALTADTELLDGGRLLPLVEDFYTIQGEGFHAGKPAYFIRLGGCDVGCRWCDAKYTWNPKLYPPTDVRTVIDRALVCPAQAIVITGGEPLLYPLGVLTETLHEKGLQIFLETSGTHPFSGYFDWVCLSPKRQQPPLDEALERAHELKVIVESESDFEWAERNAARVRPECMLYLQPEWSVAERVMPAMVEYAKAHPKWNISIQTHKYMHIP
;
A
#
# COMPACT_ATOMS: atom_id res chain seq x y z
N MET A 1 -17.92 -14.33 -1.10
CA MET A 1 -17.54 -15.22 0.00
C MET A 1 -16.25 -14.61 0.55
N ALA A 2 -16.32 -13.92 1.69
CA ALA A 2 -15.15 -13.26 2.28
C ALA A 2 -14.10 -14.33 2.58
N LEU A 3 -12.88 -14.12 2.10
CA LEU A 3 -11.72 -14.91 2.50
C LEU A 3 -11.37 -14.48 3.93
N THR A 4 -12.07 -15.02 4.92
CA THR A 4 -11.58 -14.95 6.29
C THR A 4 -10.29 -15.74 6.31
N ALA A 5 -9.17 -15.03 6.45
CA ALA A 5 -7.90 -15.68 6.76
C ALA A 5 -8.16 -16.47 8.06
N ASP A 6 -7.91 -17.78 7.99
CA ASP A 6 -8.06 -18.66 9.13
C ASP A 6 -6.97 -18.25 10.12
N THR A 7 -7.33 -17.42 11.11
CA THR A 7 -6.38 -16.80 12.04
C THR A 7 -5.60 -17.83 12.85
N GLU A 8 -6.15 -19.05 13.03
CA GLU A 8 -5.45 -20.17 13.64
C GLU A 8 -4.27 -20.66 12.78
N LEU A 9 -4.41 -20.63 11.43
CA LEU A 9 -3.35 -21.03 10.51
C LEU A 9 -2.19 -20.03 10.45
N LEU A 10 -2.40 -18.78 10.93
CA LEU A 10 -1.40 -17.72 10.86
C LEU A 10 -0.64 -17.52 12.18
N ASP A 11 -0.89 -18.34 13.17
CA ASP A 11 -0.23 -18.31 14.50
C ASP A 11 -0.06 -16.88 15.06
N GLY A 12 -1.15 -16.12 15.10
CA GLY A 12 -1.15 -14.74 15.61
C GLY A 12 -0.22 -13.78 14.85
N GLY A 13 0.04 -14.05 13.58
CA GLY A 13 0.91 -13.23 12.72
C GLY A 13 2.36 -13.66 12.66
N ARG A 14 2.72 -14.82 13.23
CA ARG A 14 4.04 -15.44 13.08
C ARG A 14 4.22 -16.10 11.71
N LEU A 15 3.13 -16.47 11.08
CA LEU A 15 3.08 -17.03 9.73
C LEU A 15 2.26 -16.11 8.83
N LEU A 16 2.81 -15.67 7.71
CA LEU A 16 2.13 -14.82 6.74
C LEU A 16 2.27 -15.39 5.32
N PRO A 17 1.25 -15.23 4.45
CA PRO A 17 1.33 -15.68 3.05
C PRO A 17 2.24 -14.74 2.25
N LEU A 18 3.54 -14.98 2.29
CA LEU A 18 4.53 -14.18 1.58
C LEU A 18 4.50 -14.49 0.09
N VAL A 19 4.29 -13.49 -0.74
CA VAL A 19 4.43 -13.57 -2.20
C VAL A 19 5.89 -13.44 -2.59
N GLU A 20 6.51 -12.36 -2.13
CA GLU A 20 7.91 -12.01 -2.41
C GLU A 20 8.40 -10.98 -1.39
N ASP A 21 9.70 -10.89 -1.24
CA ASP A 21 10.35 -9.81 -0.52
C ASP A 21 11.67 -9.45 -1.22
N PHE A 22 11.96 -8.15 -1.34
CA PHE A 22 13.09 -7.67 -2.13
C PHE A 22 13.49 -6.23 -1.74
N TYR A 23 14.76 -5.89 -2.00
CA TYR A 23 15.29 -4.55 -1.82
C TYR A 23 15.29 -3.79 -3.15
N THR A 24 14.64 -2.62 -3.17
CA THR A 24 14.51 -1.80 -4.38
C THR A 24 14.31 -0.32 -4.04
N ILE A 25 13.83 0.46 -5.00
CA ILE A 25 13.48 1.88 -4.83
C ILE A 25 11.96 2.01 -4.77
N GLN A 26 11.41 2.73 -3.76
CA GLN A 26 9.99 3.09 -3.76
C GLN A 26 9.68 3.92 -5.01
N GLY A 27 8.73 3.46 -5.80
CA GLY A 27 8.38 4.07 -7.07
C GLY A 27 7.18 5.00 -7.04
N GLU A 28 6.51 5.18 -5.88
CA GLU A 28 5.24 5.89 -5.78
C GLU A 28 5.17 6.80 -4.57
N GLY A 29 4.30 7.83 -4.65
CA GLY A 29 3.90 8.65 -3.53
C GLY A 29 5.03 9.50 -2.92
N PHE A 30 4.88 9.82 -1.64
CA PHE A 30 5.78 10.73 -0.91
C PHE A 30 7.22 10.21 -0.81
N HIS A 31 7.38 8.91 -0.71
CA HIS A 31 8.70 8.28 -0.57
C HIS A 31 9.33 7.84 -1.91
N ALA A 32 8.75 8.24 -3.05
CA ALA A 32 9.32 7.91 -4.37
C ALA A 32 10.79 8.31 -4.47
N GLY A 33 11.60 7.41 -5.05
CA GLY A 33 13.06 7.59 -5.19
C GLY A 33 13.88 7.10 -3.99
N LYS A 34 13.27 6.69 -2.87
CA LYS A 34 13.99 6.22 -1.69
C LYS A 34 14.19 4.70 -1.71
N PRO A 35 15.40 4.21 -1.36
CA PRO A 35 15.62 2.77 -1.19
C PRO A 35 14.79 2.21 -0.03
N ALA A 36 14.14 1.07 -0.25
CA ALA A 36 13.35 0.38 0.77
C ALA A 36 13.33 -1.13 0.53
N TYR A 37 13.09 -1.89 1.60
CA TYR A 37 12.86 -3.31 1.52
C TYR A 37 11.36 -3.58 1.47
N PHE A 38 10.90 -4.23 0.42
CA PHE A 38 9.49 -4.52 0.20
C PHE A 38 9.14 -5.91 0.71
N ILE A 39 8.01 -6.02 1.40
CA ILE A 39 7.40 -7.28 1.83
C ILE A 39 6.00 -7.30 1.25
N ARG A 40 5.79 -8.18 0.25
CA ARG A 40 4.52 -8.33 -0.45
C ARG A 40 3.76 -9.56 0.02
N LEU A 41 2.56 -9.33 0.58
CA LEU A 41 1.69 -10.39 1.09
C LEU A 41 0.64 -10.81 0.05
N GLY A 42 0.29 -12.08 0.06
CA GLY A 42 -0.82 -12.62 -0.73
C GLY A 42 -2.15 -12.47 0.00
N GLY A 43 -3.24 -12.44 -0.76
CA GLY A 43 -4.60 -12.26 -0.26
C GLY A 43 -5.11 -10.83 -0.47
N CYS A 44 -6.26 -10.71 -1.16
CA CYS A 44 -6.97 -9.45 -1.33
C CYS A 44 -8.44 -9.74 -1.58
N ASP A 45 -9.32 -9.11 -0.84
CA ASP A 45 -10.78 -9.22 -0.98
C ASP A 45 -11.41 -7.98 -1.64
N VAL A 46 -10.61 -6.98 -1.97
CA VAL A 46 -11.08 -5.71 -2.55
C VAL A 46 -11.50 -5.85 -4.01
N GLY A 47 -10.76 -6.63 -4.82
CA GLY A 47 -11.17 -7.01 -6.18
C GLY A 47 -11.14 -5.88 -7.22
N CYS A 48 -10.11 -5.02 -7.23
CA CYS A 48 -9.99 -3.92 -8.17
C CYS A 48 -9.86 -4.40 -9.62
N ARG A 49 -10.74 -3.95 -10.53
CA ARG A 49 -10.74 -4.37 -11.93
C ARG A 49 -9.38 -4.13 -12.63
N TRP A 50 -8.75 -3.01 -12.34
CA TRP A 50 -7.49 -2.54 -12.92
C TRP A 50 -6.24 -2.88 -12.07
N CYS A 51 -6.37 -3.73 -11.05
CA CYS A 51 -5.23 -4.12 -10.21
C CYS A 51 -4.08 -4.68 -11.06
N ASP A 52 -2.89 -4.15 -10.87
CA ASP A 52 -1.66 -4.62 -11.53
C ASP A 52 -0.99 -5.80 -10.79
N ALA A 53 -1.44 -6.10 -9.57
CA ALA A 53 -0.96 -7.20 -8.74
C ALA A 53 -2.01 -8.31 -8.52
N LYS A 54 -2.82 -8.65 -9.54
CA LYS A 54 -3.87 -9.69 -9.41
C LYS A 54 -3.34 -11.06 -9.00
N TYR A 55 -2.08 -11.36 -9.28
CA TYR A 55 -1.41 -12.58 -8.86
C TYR A 55 -1.38 -12.71 -7.32
N THR A 56 -1.43 -11.61 -6.58
CA THR A 56 -1.46 -11.63 -5.11
C THR A 56 -2.82 -11.99 -4.51
N TRP A 57 -3.92 -11.99 -5.27
CA TRP A 57 -5.27 -12.09 -4.71
C TRP A 57 -5.58 -13.40 -3.99
N ASN A 58 -5.04 -14.51 -4.48
CA ASN A 58 -5.28 -15.81 -3.90
C ASN A 58 -4.16 -16.20 -2.91
N PRO A 59 -4.39 -16.09 -1.59
CA PRO A 59 -3.37 -16.38 -0.60
C PRO A 59 -2.96 -17.87 -0.57
N LYS A 60 -3.81 -18.77 -1.07
CA LYS A 60 -3.53 -20.22 -1.12
C LYS A 60 -2.39 -20.59 -2.07
N LEU A 61 -2.02 -19.67 -2.96
CA LEU A 61 -0.85 -19.86 -3.86
C LEU A 61 0.48 -19.62 -3.12
N TYR A 62 0.44 -19.03 -1.93
CA TYR A 62 1.61 -18.61 -1.16
C TYR A 62 1.59 -19.30 0.20
N PRO A 63 2.38 -20.37 0.40
CA PRO A 63 2.44 -21.04 1.69
C PRO A 63 2.84 -20.08 2.81
N PRO A 64 2.25 -20.22 4.01
CA PRO A 64 2.61 -19.39 5.15
C PRO A 64 4.12 -19.46 5.44
N THR A 65 4.74 -18.30 5.47
CA THR A 65 6.18 -18.12 5.74
C THR A 65 6.36 -17.59 7.15
N ASP A 66 7.32 -18.15 7.91
CA ASP A 66 7.68 -17.63 9.23
C ASP A 66 8.25 -16.21 9.10
N VAL A 67 7.64 -15.24 9.78
CA VAL A 67 8.04 -13.83 9.72
C VAL A 67 9.49 -13.61 10.16
N ARG A 68 10.04 -14.47 11.03
CA ARG A 68 11.46 -14.40 11.42
C ARG A 68 12.39 -14.54 10.21
N THR A 69 12.06 -15.43 9.28
CA THR A 69 12.82 -15.58 8.03
C THR A 69 12.78 -14.30 7.18
N VAL A 70 11.64 -13.61 7.14
CA VAL A 70 11.49 -12.34 6.42
C VAL A 70 12.26 -11.22 7.11
N ILE A 71 12.18 -11.16 8.44
CA ILE A 71 12.92 -10.20 9.27
C ILE A 71 14.43 -10.38 9.06
N ASP A 72 14.94 -11.60 9.13
CA ASP A 72 16.37 -11.88 8.97
C ASP A 72 16.87 -11.44 7.59
N ARG A 73 16.08 -11.66 6.52
CA ARG A 73 16.42 -11.17 5.17
C ARG A 73 16.42 -9.65 5.08
N ALA A 74 15.43 -8.99 5.69
CA ALA A 74 15.35 -7.54 5.70
C ALA A 74 16.55 -6.90 6.43
N LEU A 75 16.99 -7.48 7.55
CA LEU A 75 18.07 -6.95 8.37
C LEU A 75 19.47 -7.07 7.74
N VAL A 76 19.67 -7.95 6.76
CA VAL A 76 20.97 -8.02 6.03
C VAL A 76 21.05 -6.99 4.90
N CYS A 77 19.95 -6.33 4.54
CA CYS A 77 19.92 -5.28 3.55
C CYS A 77 20.25 -3.91 4.17
N PRO A 78 20.86 -2.97 3.43
CA PRO A 78 21.15 -1.62 3.91
C PRO A 78 19.90 -0.72 3.95
N ALA A 79 18.70 -1.29 3.86
CA ALA A 79 17.43 -0.56 3.91
C ALA A 79 17.24 0.12 5.26
N GLN A 80 16.74 1.34 5.25
CA GLN A 80 16.31 2.06 6.47
C GLN A 80 14.77 2.05 6.62
N ALA A 81 14.07 1.60 5.58
CA ALA A 81 12.61 1.53 5.56
C ALA A 81 12.14 0.19 4.99
N ILE A 82 11.05 -0.29 5.54
CA ILE A 82 10.31 -1.46 5.10
C ILE A 82 8.97 -0.99 4.53
N VAL A 83 8.62 -1.44 3.33
CA VAL A 83 7.30 -1.22 2.73
C VAL A 83 6.51 -2.50 2.80
N ILE A 84 5.45 -2.53 3.60
CA ILE A 84 4.52 -3.64 3.66
C ILE A 84 3.40 -3.38 2.67
N THR A 85 3.23 -4.27 1.72
CA THR A 85 2.31 -4.16 0.59
C THR A 85 1.75 -5.54 0.22
N GLY A 86 1.12 -5.65 -0.92
CA GLY A 86 0.70 -6.94 -1.46
C GLY A 86 -0.64 -6.91 -2.13
N GLY A 87 -1.53 -7.83 -1.74
CA GLY A 87 -2.96 -7.74 -1.95
C GLY A 87 -3.54 -6.66 -1.03
N GLU A 88 -4.12 -7.07 0.12
CA GLU A 88 -4.46 -6.16 1.21
C GLU A 88 -3.76 -6.63 2.49
N PRO A 89 -2.68 -5.93 2.93
CA PRO A 89 -1.89 -6.38 4.08
C PRO A 89 -2.67 -6.44 5.40
N LEU A 90 -3.65 -5.53 5.60
CA LEU A 90 -4.45 -5.49 6.82
C LEU A 90 -5.45 -6.65 6.97
N LEU A 91 -5.52 -7.57 6.00
CA LEU A 91 -6.16 -8.87 6.19
C LEU A 91 -5.49 -9.71 7.29
N TYR A 92 -4.26 -9.39 7.68
CA TYR A 92 -3.42 -10.18 8.55
C TYR A 92 -3.00 -9.46 9.81
N PRO A 93 -2.76 -10.19 10.92
CA PRO A 93 -2.15 -9.61 12.12
C PRO A 93 -0.66 -9.34 11.87
N LEU A 94 -0.31 -8.05 11.69
CA LEU A 94 1.03 -7.62 11.32
C LEU A 94 1.93 -7.26 12.53
N GLY A 95 1.41 -7.32 13.77
CA GLY A 95 2.11 -6.86 14.97
C GLY A 95 3.49 -7.48 15.11
N VAL A 96 3.58 -8.82 15.06
CA VAL A 96 4.87 -9.53 15.24
C VAL A 96 5.93 -9.06 14.23
N LEU A 97 5.55 -8.89 12.97
CA LEU A 97 6.47 -8.46 11.91
C LEU A 97 6.88 -6.99 12.12
N THR A 98 5.90 -6.11 12.25
CA THR A 98 6.14 -4.65 12.22
C THR A 98 6.81 -4.13 13.48
N GLU A 99 6.39 -4.62 14.65
CA GLU A 99 6.97 -4.23 15.93
C GLU A 99 8.42 -4.70 16.05
N THR A 100 8.69 -5.95 15.64
CA THR A 100 10.07 -6.47 15.64
C THR A 100 11.00 -5.66 14.73
N LEU A 101 10.56 -5.33 13.52
CA LEU A 101 11.37 -4.52 12.59
C LEU A 101 11.57 -3.09 13.10
N HIS A 102 10.51 -2.51 13.69
CA HIS A 102 10.59 -1.19 14.31
C HIS A 102 11.57 -1.15 15.50
N GLU A 103 11.55 -2.15 16.38
CA GLU A 103 12.51 -2.30 17.48
C GLU A 103 13.97 -2.43 17.02
N LYS A 104 14.19 -2.88 15.77
CA LYS A 104 15.50 -2.91 15.12
C LYS A 104 15.90 -1.57 14.49
N GLY A 105 15.09 -0.53 14.64
CA GLY A 105 15.36 0.83 14.17
C GLY A 105 14.97 1.09 12.70
N LEU A 106 14.17 0.21 12.09
CA LEU A 106 13.68 0.40 10.73
C LEU A 106 12.36 1.18 10.72
N GLN A 107 12.17 2.04 9.74
CA GLN A 107 10.89 2.71 9.51
C GLN A 107 9.92 1.75 8.81
N ILE A 108 8.67 1.71 9.25
CA ILE A 108 7.66 0.80 8.73
C ILE A 108 6.60 1.58 7.98
N PHE A 109 6.50 1.35 6.67
CA PHE A 109 5.54 1.97 5.77
C PHE A 109 4.50 0.94 5.32
N LEU A 110 3.24 1.35 5.30
CA LEU A 110 2.11 0.52 4.89
C LEU A 110 1.48 1.07 3.61
N GLU A 111 1.29 0.21 2.62
CA GLU A 111 0.43 0.46 1.45
C GLU A 111 -0.87 -0.33 1.63
N THR A 112 -2.01 0.35 1.75
CA THR A 112 -3.30 -0.31 2.04
C THR A 112 -4.48 0.39 1.35
N SER A 113 -5.54 -0.37 1.10
CA SER A 113 -6.85 0.20 0.74
C SER A 113 -7.61 0.75 1.96
N GLY A 114 -7.18 0.38 3.18
CA GLY A 114 -7.81 0.78 4.44
C GLY A 114 -9.14 0.09 4.73
N THR A 115 -9.43 -1.05 4.11
CA THR A 115 -10.72 -1.75 4.22
C THR A 115 -10.82 -2.66 5.44
N HIS A 116 -9.73 -2.85 6.18
CA HIS A 116 -9.64 -3.68 7.38
C HIS A 116 -9.07 -2.90 8.57
N PRO A 117 -9.39 -3.34 9.81
CA PRO A 117 -8.82 -2.75 11.02
C PRO A 117 -7.30 -2.84 11.03
N PHE A 118 -6.66 -1.85 11.63
CA PHE A 118 -5.21 -1.85 11.77
C PHE A 118 -4.73 -2.86 12.80
N SER A 119 -3.62 -3.52 12.47
CA SER A 119 -2.87 -4.35 13.39
C SER A 119 -1.38 -4.13 13.16
N GLY A 120 -0.62 -3.86 14.22
CA GLY A 120 0.81 -3.57 14.15
C GLY A 120 1.15 -2.09 14.17
N TYR A 121 2.45 -1.81 14.05
CA TYR A 121 3.04 -0.48 14.11
C TYR A 121 3.41 0.02 12.73
N PHE A 122 3.14 1.30 12.44
CA PHE A 122 3.48 1.93 11.16
C PHE A 122 3.91 3.38 11.39
N ASP A 123 5.08 3.73 10.88
CA ASP A 123 5.59 5.11 10.85
C ASP A 123 4.93 5.93 9.74
N TRP A 124 4.53 5.27 8.64
CA TRP A 124 3.87 5.89 7.50
C TRP A 124 2.76 5.00 6.95
N VAL A 125 1.60 5.59 6.72
CA VAL A 125 0.44 4.92 6.13
C VAL A 125 0.08 5.63 4.83
N CYS A 126 0.28 4.96 3.71
CA CYS A 126 -0.24 5.32 2.40
C CYS A 126 -1.60 4.65 2.22
N LEU A 127 -2.66 5.45 2.30
CA LEU A 127 -4.03 5.03 2.07
C LEU A 127 -4.39 5.20 0.60
N SER A 128 -4.71 4.10 -0.08
CA SER A 128 -5.20 4.10 -1.47
C SER A 128 -6.65 3.62 -1.53
N PRO A 129 -7.65 4.49 -1.30
CA PRO A 129 -9.05 4.10 -1.14
C PRO A 129 -9.64 3.55 -2.44
N LYS A 130 -10.54 2.58 -2.32
CA LYS A 130 -11.20 1.92 -3.45
C LYS A 130 -12.72 2.11 -3.38
N ARG A 131 -13.35 2.42 -4.54
CA ARG A 131 -14.79 2.72 -4.59
C ARG A 131 -15.67 1.51 -4.23
N GLN A 132 -15.26 0.31 -4.67
CA GLN A 132 -16.02 -0.93 -4.47
C GLN A 132 -16.01 -1.40 -3.01
N GLN A 133 -14.98 -1.01 -2.25
CA GLN A 133 -14.88 -1.27 -0.82
C GLN A 133 -14.20 -0.05 -0.17
N PRO A 134 -14.99 0.94 0.29
CA PRO A 134 -14.45 2.16 0.87
C PRO A 134 -13.64 1.90 2.14
N PRO A 135 -12.67 2.77 2.45
CA PRO A 135 -11.84 2.63 3.64
C PRO A 135 -12.65 2.84 4.92
N LEU A 136 -12.21 2.23 6.00
CA LEU A 136 -12.71 2.49 7.35
C LEU A 136 -12.33 3.90 7.81
N ASP A 137 -13.10 4.47 8.73
CA ASP A 137 -12.80 5.79 9.31
C ASP A 137 -11.44 5.83 9.98
N GLU A 138 -11.06 4.77 10.70
CA GLU A 138 -9.73 4.61 11.29
C GLU A 138 -8.60 4.78 10.26
N ALA A 139 -8.78 4.25 9.05
CA ALA A 139 -7.77 4.34 8.00
C ALA A 139 -7.60 5.78 7.49
N LEU A 140 -8.70 6.52 7.37
CA LEU A 140 -8.68 7.94 7.00
C LEU A 140 -8.02 8.80 8.08
N GLU A 141 -8.31 8.52 9.36
CA GLU A 141 -7.69 9.22 10.50
C GLU A 141 -6.19 8.94 10.63
N ARG A 142 -5.74 7.74 10.27
CA ARG A 142 -4.33 7.32 10.38
C ARG A 142 -3.49 7.61 9.13
N ALA A 143 -4.11 7.97 8.01
CA ALA A 143 -3.40 8.23 6.76
C ALA A 143 -2.39 9.38 6.91
N HIS A 144 -1.14 9.12 6.53
CA HIS A 144 -0.10 10.12 6.32
C HIS A 144 -0.09 10.58 4.86
N GLU A 145 -0.51 9.69 3.97
CA GLU A 145 -0.63 9.90 2.54
C GLU A 145 -1.95 9.32 2.04
N LEU A 146 -2.68 10.10 1.27
CA LEU A 146 -3.86 9.67 0.52
C LEU A 146 -3.49 9.63 -0.96
N LYS A 147 -3.40 8.43 -1.54
CA LYS A 147 -3.04 8.19 -2.93
C LYS A 147 -4.23 7.65 -3.72
N VAL A 148 -4.89 8.52 -4.49
CA VAL A 148 -6.09 8.16 -5.24
C VAL A 148 -5.74 7.81 -6.68
N ILE A 149 -6.14 6.60 -7.11
CA ILE A 149 -5.94 6.15 -8.49
C ILE A 149 -6.99 6.78 -9.37
N VAL A 150 -6.53 7.35 -10.49
CA VAL A 150 -7.35 8.06 -11.48
C VAL A 150 -7.43 7.24 -12.76
N GLU A 151 -8.60 6.74 -13.08
CA GLU A 151 -8.96 6.06 -14.34
C GLU A 151 -9.66 7.03 -15.32
N SER A 152 -10.34 8.05 -14.75
CA SER A 152 -11.09 9.05 -15.49
C SER A 152 -11.29 10.31 -14.65
N GLU A 153 -11.76 11.39 -15.24
CA GLU A 153 -12.04 12.65 -14.54
C GLU A 153 -13.07 12.51 -13.41
N SER A 154 -13.97 11.52 -13.48
CA SER A 154 -14.92 11.25 -12.38
C SER A 154 -14.23 10.84 -11.06
N ASP A 155 -12.95 10.46 -11.12
CA ASP A 155 -12.19 10.09 -9.93
C ASP A 155 -11.71 11.29 -9.12
N PHE A 156 -11.70 12.49 -9.69
CA PHE A 156 -11.39 13.71 -8.93
C PHE A 156 -12.44 13.98 -7.84
N GLU A 157 -13.72 13.75 -8.12
CA GLU A 157 -14.77 13.87 -7.09
C GLU A 157 -14.59 12.83 -5.97
N TRP A 158 -14.20 11.62 -6.32
CA TRP A 158 -13.85 10.58 -5.34
C TRP A 158 -12.63 10.96 -4.50
N ALA A 159 -11.63 11.56 -5.12
CA ALA A 159 -10.43 12.05 -4.45
C ALA A 159 -10.81 13.16 -3.44
N GLU A 160 -11.61 14.14 -3.83
CA GLU A 160 -12.06 15.21 -2.94
C GLU A 160 -12.89 14.70 -1.75
N ARG A 161 -13.77 13.74 -1.97
CA ARG A 161 -14.56 13.14 -0.88
C ARG A 161 -13.69 12.46 0.17
N ASN A 162 -12.61 11.77 -0.23
CA ASN A 162 -11.67 11.17 0.71
C ASN A 162 -10.76 12.22 1.34
N ALA A 163 -10.30 13.20 0.56
CA ALA A 163 -9.46 14.29 1.07
C ALA A 163 -10.13 15.10 2.17
N ALA A 164 -11.46 15.26 2.10
CA ALA A 164 -12.24 15.95 3.14
C ALA A 164 -12.32 15.17 4.47
N ARG A 165 -11.91 13.92 4.51
CA ARG A 165 -12.02 13.01 5.67
C ARG A 165 -10.68 12.64 6.29
N VAL A 166 -9.57 12.92 5.63
CA VAL A 166 -8.23 12.70 6.21
C VAL A 166 -7.78 13.91 7.02
N ARG A 167 -6.73 13.74 7.81
CA ARG A 167 -6.14 14.82 8.61
C ARG A 167 -5.59 15.94 7.72
N PRO A 168 -5.58 17.20 8.18
CA PRO A 168 -5.05 18.32 7.41
C PRO A 168 -3.59 18.16 6.95
N GLU A 169 -2.78 17.42 7.71
CA GLU A 169 -1.38 17.16 7.42
C GLU A 169 -1.16 16.02 6.43
N CYS A 170 -2.23 15.29 6.07
CA CYS A 170 -2.15 14.18 5.14
C CYS A 170 -1.72 14.67 3.75
N MET A 171 -0.67 14.05 3.21
CA MET A 171 -0.19 14.36 1.85
C MET A 171 -1.17 13.79 0.81
N LEU A 172 -1.60 14.63 -0.13
CA LEU A 172 -2.61 14.23 -1.13
C LEU A 172 -1.96 13.98 -2.48
N TYR A 173 -2.19 12.78 -3.03
CA TYR A 173 -1.66 12.34 -4.32
C TYR A 173 -2.76 11.82 -5.24
N LEU A 174 -2.70 12.26 -6.51
CA LEU A 174 -3.39 11.64 -7.63
C LEU A 174 -2.38 10.78 -8.38
N GLN A 175 -2.73 9.54 -8.67
CA GLN A 175 -1.89 8.63 -9.45
C GLN A 175 -2.69 8.07 -10.63
N PRO A 176 -2.19 8.18 -11.88
CA PRO A 176 -2.91 7.60 -13.01
C PRO A 176 -2.94 6.07 -12.89
N GLU A 177 -4.07 5.47 -13.21
CA GLU A 177 -4.10 4.04 -13.50
C GLU A 177 -3.18 3.79 -14.73
N TRP A 178 -2.30 2.80 -14.62
CA TRP A 178 -1.19 2.64 -15.55
C TRP A 178 -1.62 2.47 -17.02
N SER A 179 -2.63 1.66 -17.28
CA SER A 179 -3.06 1.35 -18.66
C SER A 179 -3.68 2.53 -19.39
N VAL A 180 -4.12 3.55 -18.68
CA VAL A 180 -4.73 4.76 -19.21
C VAL A 180 -3.95 6.03 -18.88
N ALA A 181 -2.74 5.89 -18.36
CA ALA A 181 -1.92 6.99 -17.86
C ALA A 181 -1.76 8.13 -18.88
N GLU A 182 -1.43 7.80 -20.12
CA GLU A 182 -1.27 8.81 -21.19
C GLU A 182 -2.57 9.60 -21.43
N ARG A 183 -3.71 8.93 -21.34
CA ARG A 183 -5.02 9.53 -21.57
C ARG A 183 -5.45 10.47 -20.46
N VAL A 184 -5.20 10.09 -19.18
CA VAL A 184 -5.71 10.85 -18.02
C VAL A 184 -4.71 11.91 -17.52
N MET A 185 -3.42 11.76 -17.81
CA MET A 185 -2.38 12.65 -17.33
C MET A 185 -2.60 14.13 -17.65
N PRO A 186 -3.03 14.53 -18.88
CA PRO A 186 -3.28 15.93 -19.16
C PRO A 186 -4.35 16.54 -18.24
N ALA A 187 -5.46 15.84 -18.01
CA ALA A 187 -6.51 16.31 -17.10
C ALA A 187 -6.03 16.35 -15.64
N MET A 188 -5.24 15.37 -15.21
CA MET A 188 -4.65 15.35 -13.87
C MET A 188 -3.72 16.55 -13.63
N VAL A 189 -2.90 16.90 -14.62
CA VAL A 189 -1.99 18.06 -14.54
C VAL A 189 -2.78 19.35 -14.38
N GLU A 190 -3.80 19.58 -15.21
CA GLU A 190 -4.64 20.78 -15.11
C GLU A 190 -5.42 20.79 -13.80
N TYR A 191 -5.91 19.64 -13.34
CA TYR A 191 -6.59 19.55 -12.05
C TYR A 191 -5.67 19.89 -10.87
N ALA A 192 -4.46 19.33 -10.81
CA ALA A 192 -3.48 19.62 -9.77
C ALA A 192 -3.05 21.09 -9.76
N LYS A 193 -2.88 21.71 -10.94
CA LYS A 193 -2.60 23.15 -11.05
C LYS A 193 -3.73 24.02 -10.52
N ALA A 194 -4.98 23.61 -10.74
CA ALA A 194 -6.17 24.31 -10.22
C ALA A 194 -6.41 24.04 -8.72
N HIS A 195 -5.90 22.94 -8.19
CA HIS A 195 -6.05 22.50 -6.80
C HIS A 195 -4.68 22.17 -6.18
N PRO A 196 -3.89 23.18 -5.77
CA PRO A 196 -2.48 23.02 -5.37
C PRO A 196 -2.22 22.13 -4.15
N LYS A 197 -3.27 21.67 -3.45
CA LYS A 197 -3.16 20.68 -2.38
C LYS A 197 -2.83 19.28 -2.90
N TRP A 198 -3.06 19.01 -4.20
CA TRP A 198 -2.81 17.73 -4.82
C TRP A 198 -1.44 17.68 -5.48
N ASN A 199 -0.71 16.62 -5.19
CA ASN A 199 0.51 16.24 -5.89
C ASN A 199 0.19 15.14 -6.91
N ILE A 200 1.05 14.99 -7.93
CA ILE A 200 0.96 13.88 -8.87
C ILE A 200 1.99 12.82 -8.48
N SER A 201 1.53 11.60 -8.27
CA SER A 201 2.37 10.41 -8.16
C SER A 201 2.40 9.69 -9.50
N ILE A 202 3.58 9.24 -9.90
CA ILE A 202 3.76 8.33 -11.04
C ILE A 202 4.44 7.05 -10.57
N GLN A 203 4.25 5.95 -11.30
CA GLN A 203 4.90 4.67 -10.99
C GLN A 203 6.32 4.66 -11.60
N THR A 204 7.27 5.35 -10.93
CA THR A 204 8.63 5.55 -11.46
C THR A 204 9.41 4.24 -11.61
N HIS A 205 9.11 3.21 -10.78
CA HIS A 205 9.70 1.88 -10.88
C HIS A 205 9.47 1.25 -12.26
N LYS A 206 8.32 1.51 -12.90
CA LYS A 206 8.03 1.01 -14.26
C LYS A 206 8.95 1.63 -15.31
N TYR A 207 9.31 2.90 -15.16
CA TYR A 207 10.28 3.57 -16.03
C TYR A 207 11.72 3.16 -15.76
N MET A 208 12.04 2.82 -14.51
CA MET A 208 13.35 2.32 -14.12
C MET A 208 13.54 0.83 -14.42
N HIS A 209 12.49 0.11 -14.82
CA HIS A 209 12.48 -1.34 -15.06
C HIS A 209 12.96 -2.15 -13.85
N ILE A 210 12.52 -1.74 -12.65
CA ILE A 210 12.78 -2.42 -11.37
C ILE A 210 11.48 -2.95 -10.77
N PRO A 211 11.56 -3.92 -9.82
CA PRO A 211 10.37 -4.47 -9.16
C PRO A 211 9.60 -3.40 -8.39
#